data_acc6960ce517ffb8cb336b6bfc10187c
#
_entry.id   acc6960ce517ffb8cb336b6bfc10187c
#
_cell.length_a   1.000
_cell.length_b   1.000
_cell.length_c   1.000
_cell.angle_alpha   90.00
_cell.angle_beta   90.00
_cell.angle_gamma   90.00
#
_symmetry.space_group_name_H-M   'P 1'
#
loop_
_entity.id
_entity.type
_entity.pdbx_description
1 polymer ?
#
loop_
_entity_poly.entity_id
_entity_poly.type
_entity_poly.pdbx_seq_one_letter_code
_entity_poly.pdbx_strand_id
1 'polypeptide(L)'
;AIGLVGCGSAAGNDAATPARDADAAATTEPVAVRTAALKGPTAMGLVRFMSEADAGNLADEDWSFQILASADEVTPLIAKSEVDVATVPANLASVLYNKTDGGVRVVAVNTLGVLYVCELGDEVNTVSDLRGRTIYSAGKGATPQYALEYVLRQAGLDPDSDVTIEWKSEHAECVAALAEGAGAVAMLPQPFVTTAQAKNDQIRVALDLNREWESACEAAGQKARLITGVAVVRSEFADAHPEAVDAFLDHYRESVEYVNGNVPEAAKLVGGYDIVPETVAAKALPACNITFVVGQDMRDQLSGYLEILFGQNAQAVGGSLPGDDFYYGA
;
A
#
# COMPACT_ATOMS: atom_id res chain seq x y z
N ALA A 1 -92.35 -29.72 -13.36
CA ALA A 1 -92.79 -28.89 -14.46
C ALA A 1 -91.67 -27.95 -14.86
N ILE A 2 -90.99 -28.30 -15.96
CA ILE A 2 -91.05 -27.64 -17.25
C ILE A 2 -90.45 -26.26 -17.31
N GLY A 3 -89.42 -26.13 -18.17
CA GLY A 3 -89.14 -25.09 -19.11
C GLY A 3 -87.67 -24.68 -19.07
N LEU A 4 -86.82 -25.10 -19.88
CA LEU A 4 -86.37 -24.88 -21.28
C LEU A 4 -85.91 -23.45 -21.60
N VAL A 5 -84.62 -23.39 -22.05
CA VAL A 5 -84.03 -22.68 -23.22
C VAL A 5 -83.60 -21.23 -23.04
N GLY A 6 -82.34 -21.01 -23.50
CA GLY A 6 -81.85 -19.75 -24.00
C GLY A 6 -80.38 -19.68 -24.15
N CYS A 7 -79.86 -19.98 -25.38
CA CYS A 7 -78.47 -19.74 -25.84
C CYS A 7 -78.14 -18.25 -25.90
N GLY A 8 -76.87 -17.93 -25.69
CA GLY A 8 -76.32 -16.62 -26.03
C GLY A 8 -74.80 -16.65 -25.88
N SER A 9 -74.10 -16.90 -27.00
CA SER A 9 -72.66 -16.76 -27.15
C SER A 9 -72.24 -15.30 -27.11
N ALA A 10 -71.16 -14.99 -26.37
CA ALA A 10 -70.21 -13.96 -26.76
C ALA A 10 -68.84 -14.23 -26.13
N ALA A 11 -67.87 -14.39 -26.95
CA ALA A 11 -66.49 -14.56 -26.64
C ALA A 11 -65.92 -13.24 -26.06
N GLY A 12 -65.28 -13.33 -24.92
CA GLY A 12 -64.40 -12.28 -24.36
C GLY A 12 -63.09 -12.93 -24.02
N ASN A 13 -62.14 -12.62 -24.84
CA ASN A 13 -60.77 -13.10 -24.73
C ASN A 13 -60.02 -12.19 -23.73
N ASP A 14 -59.98 -12.56 -22.48
CA ASP A 14 -59.10 -11.90 -21.48
C ASP A 14 -57.82 -12.73 -21.40
N ALA A 15 -56.82 -12.24 -22.13
CA ALA A 15 -55.44 -12.69 -22.01
C ALA A 15 -54.93 -12.32 -20.60
N ALA A 16 -54.79 -13.33 -19.75
CA ALA A 16 -54.02 -13.22 -18.51
C ALA A 16 -52.58 -12.94 -18.85
N THR A 17 -52.14 -11.73 -18.57
CA THR A 17 -50.71 -11.36 -18.56
C THR A 17 -50.06 -12.18 -17.46
N PRO A 18 -49.00 -12.96 -17.72
CA PRO A 18 -48.25 -13.60 -16.66
C PRO A 18 -47.60 -12.51 -15.86
N ALA A 19 -47.82 -12.49 -14.55
CA ALA A 19 -47.04 -11.70 -13.59
C ALA A 19 -45.58 -12.04 -13.82
N ARG A 20 -44.78 -11.04 -14.19
CA ARG A 20 -43.36 -11.14 -14.13
C ARG A 20 -43.02 -11.40 -12.66
N ASP A 21 -42.50 -12.57 -12.38
CA ASP A 21 -41.78 -12.85 -11.16
C ASP A 21 -40.74 -11.74 -11.05
N ALA A 22 -40.86 -10.93 -10.00
CA ALA A 22 -39.81 -10.04 -9.59
C ALA A 22 -38.62 -10.94 -9.29
N ASP A 23 -37.59 -10.78 -10.09
CA ASP A 23 -36.28 -11.37 -9.89
C ASP A 23 -35.89 -11.07 -8.45
N ALA A 24 -35.99 -12.07 -7.60
CA ALA A 24 -35.46 -12.02 -6.26
C ALA A 24 -33.94 -11.93 -6.46
N ALA A 25 -33.37 -10.75 -6.36
CA ALA A 25 -31.95 -10.57 -6.23
C ALA A 25 -31.52 -11.55 -5.14
N ALA A 26 -30.79 -12.57 -5.52
CA ALA A 26 -30.18 -13.48 -4.58
C ALA A 26 -29.27 -12.62 -3.69
N THR A 27 -29.71 -12.38 -2.46
CA THR A 27 -28.83 -11.80 -1.43
C THR A 27 -27.80 -12.88 -1.15
N THR A 28 -26.65 -12.78 -1.83
CA THR A 28 -25.48 -13.57 -1.47
C THR A 28 -25.12 -13.21 -0.02
N GLU A 29 -24.92 -14.21 0.82
CA GLU A 29 -24.44 -13.96 2.19
C GLU A 29 -23.12 -13.20 2.13
N PRO A 30 -22.88 -12.22 3.04
CA PRO A 30 -21.63 -11.49 3.10
C PRO A 30 -20.42 -12.42 3.16
N VAL A 31 -19.42 -12.16 2.34
CA VAL A 31 -18.18 -12.92 2.33
C VAL A 31 -17.24 -12.33 3.38
N ALA A 32 -16.59 -13.21 4.18
CA ALA A 32 -15.56 -12.77 5.11
C ALA A 32 -14.31 -12.32 4.35
N VAL A 33 -13.92 -11.05 4.51
CA VAL A 33 -12.71 -10.45 3.94
C VAL A 33 -11.77 -10.05 5.06
N ARG A 34 -10.71 -10.84 5.24
CA ARG A 34 -9.72 -10.67 6.30
C ARG A 34 -8.51 -9.91 5.76
N THR A 35 -8.25 -8.74 6.32
CA THR A 35 -7.18 -7.85 5.86
C THR A 35 -6.09 -7.71 6.90
N ALA A 36 -4.83 -7.90 6.51
CA ALA A 36 -3.65 -7.57 7.30
C ALA A 36 -3.00 -6.30 6.77
N ALA A 37 -2.75 -5.32 7.64
CA ALA A 37 -2.09 -4.08 7.27
C ALA A 37 -0.80 -3.88 8.09
N LEU A 38 0.28 -3.46 7.43
CA LEU A 38 1.51 -3.12 8.13
C LEU A 38 1.41 -1.75 8.78
N LYS A 39 1.88 -1.66 10.01
CA LYS A 39 1.98 -0.43 10.79
C LYS A 39 2.79 0.61 10.04
N GLY A 40 2.19 1.77 9.75
CA GLY A 40 2.80 2.83 8.97
C GLY A 40 1.88 3.37 7.86
N PRO A 41 2.42 4.01 6.81
CA PRO A 41 1.63 4.62 5.74
C PRO A 41 0.66 3.66 5.05
N THR A 42 1.04 2.38 4.89
CA THR A 42 0.20 1.36 4.27
C THR A 42 -1.09 1.05 5.07
N ALA A 43 -1.04 1.14 6.41
CA ALA A 43 -2.22 1.01 7.26
C ALA A 43 -3.00 2.33 7.38
N MET A 44 -2.29 3.48 7.34
CA MET A 44 -2.92 4.80 7.49
C MET A 44 -3.97 5.07 6.40
N GLY A 45 -3.76 4.58 5.18
CA GLY A 45 -4.73 4.72 4.10
C GLY A 45 -6.04 3.96 4.32
N LEU A 46 -6.05 2.96 5.21
CA LEU A 46 -7.20 2.11 5.51
C LEU A 46 -8.06 2.60 6.69
N VAL A 47 -7.59 3.58 7.48
CA VAL A 47 -8.20 3.88 8.79
C VAL A 47 -9.66 4.33 8.72
N ARG A 48 -10.08 4.99 7.65
CA ARG A 48 -11.49 5.33 7.45
C ARG A 48 -12.31 4.09 7.16
N PHE A 49 -11.84 3.22 6.27
CA PHE A 49 -12.47 1.94 5.96
C PHE A 49 -12.63 1.08 7.22
N MET A 50 -11.54 0.93 8.00
CA MET A 50 -11.56 0.22 9.28
C MET A 50 -12.62 0.79 10.24
N SER A 51 -12.67 2.12 10.35
CA SER A 51 -13.62 2.80 11.24
C SER A 51 -15.08 2.59 10.81
N GLU A 52 -15.38 2.58 9.52
CA GLU A 52 -16.73 2.32 9.01
C GLU A 52 -17.13 0.86 9.23
N ALA A 53 -16.20 -0.08 9.03
CA ALA A 53 -16.43 -1.49 9.30
C ALA A 53 -16.70 -1.74 10.80
N ASP A 54 -15.86 -1.21 11.69
CA ASP A 54 -16.01 -1.34 13.15
C ASP A 54 -17.33 -0.72 13.66
N ALA A 55 -17.80 0.34 13.00
CA ALA A 55 -19.08 0.98 13.30
C ALA A 55 -20.30 0.20 12.76
N GLY A 56 -20.07 -0.85 11.95
CA GLY A 56 -21.14 -1.62 11.31
C GLY A 56 -21.87 -0.85 10.20
N ASN A 57 -21.21 0.14 9.61
CA ASN A 57 -21.78 0.97 8.54
C ASN A 57 -21.66 0.31 7.16
N LEU A 58 -20.83 -0.74 7.04
CA LEU A 58 -20.62 -1.49 5.81
C LEU A 58 -21.28 -2.87 5.97
N ALA A 59 -22.30 -3.13 5.16
CA ALA A 59 -23.12 -4.34 5.24
C ALA A 59 -23.00 -5.23 3.99
N ASP A 60 -22.11 -4.85 3.08
CA ASP A 60 -21.86 -5.57 1.81
C ASP A 60 -21.08 -6.85 2.05
N GLU A 61 -20.04 -6.80 2.91
CA GLU A 61 -19.20 -7.94 3.25
C GLU A 61 -18.90 -7.98 4.75
N ASP A 62 -18.32 -9.08 5.23
CA ASP A 62 -17.86 -9.23 6.64
C ASP A 62 -16.38 -8.83 6.73
N TRP A 63 -16.15 -7.54 6.98
CA TRP A 63 -14.83 -6.93 7.00
C TRP A 63 -14.10 -7.14 8.33
N SER A 64 -12.86 -7.61 8.29
CA SER A 64 -12.01 -7.67 9.46
C SER A 64 -10.59 -7.20 9.16
N PHE A 65 -9.98 -6.52 10.14
CA PHE A 65 -8.65 -5.92 9.98
C PHE A 65 -7.74 -6.27 11.14
N GLN A 66 -6.47 -6.51 10.84
CA GLN A 66 -5.41 -6.63 11.83
C GLN A 66 -4.21 -5.79 11.40
N ILE A 67 -3.59 -5.10 12.37
CA ILE A 67 -2.38 -4.32 12.12
C ILE A 67 -1.18 -5.11 12.61
N LEU A 68 -0.21 -5.31 11.73
CA LEU A 68 1.01 -6.09 11.98
C LEU A 68 2.20 -5.14 12.12
N ALA A 69 3.14 -5.51 12.98
CA ALA A 69 4.35 -4.72 13.20
C ALA A 69 5.43 -4.98 12.14
N SER A 70 5.46 -6.19 11.58
CA SER A 70 6.51 -6.64 10.66
C SER A 70 5.94 -7.29 9.39
N ALA A 71 6.60 -7.06 8.26
CA ALA A 71 6.28 -7.71 7.00
C ALA A 71 6.47 -9.23 7.04
N ASP A 72 7.36 -9.73 7.89
CA ASP A 72 7.60 -11.16 8.06
C ASP A 72 6.39 -11.92 8.64
N GLU A 73 5.50 -11.21 9.34
CA GLU A 73 4.26 -11.78 9.86
C GLU A 73 3.22 -12.03 8.76
N VAL A 74 3.27 -11.29 7.64
CA VAL A 74 2.30 -11.41 6.54
C VAL A 74 2.44 -12.71 5.77
N THR A 75 3.68 -13.11 5.46
CA THR A 75 3.96 -14.28 4.62
C THR A 75 3.28 -15.57 5.14
N PRO A 76 3.40 -15.94 6.44
CA PRO A 76 2.73 -17.12 6.95
C PRO A 76 1.20 -16.99 6.98
N LEU A 77 0.64 -15.80 7.16
CA LEU A 77 -0.81 -15.58 7.14
C LEU A 77 -1.39 -15.80 5.74
N ILE A 78 -0.72 -15.28 4.71
CA ILE A 78 -1.08 -15.52 3.31
C ILE A 78 -0.98 -17.02 2.98
N ALA A 79 0.15 -17.65 3.32
CA ALA A 79 0.40 -19.06 3.01
C ALA A 79 -0.59 -20.02 3.66
N LYS A 80 -1.12 -19.68 4.85
CA LYS A 80 -2.12 -20.46 5.58
C LYS A 80 -3.56 -20.07 5.25
N SER A 81 -3.78 -19.11 4.34
CA SER A 81 -5.10 -18.55 4.06
C SER A 81 -5.80 -17.97 5.30
N GLU A 82 -5.03 -17.43 6.25
CA GLU A 82 -5.55 -16.77 7.45
C GLU A 82 -5.95 -15.30 7.17
N VAL A 83 -5.42 -14.71 6.08
CA VAL A 83 -5.83 -13.42 5.51
C VAL A 83 -6.10 -13.55 4.03
N ASP A 84 -6.95 -12.69 3.50
CA ASP A 84 -7.36 -12.65 2.09
C ASP A 84 -6.70 -11.49 1.36
N VAL A 85 -6.57 -10.35 2.03
CA VAL A 85 -5.91 -9.14 1.56
C VAL A 85 -4.79 -8.75 2.52
N ALA A 86 -3.69 -8.23 2.00
CA ALA A 86 -2.64 -7.65 2.83
C ALA A 86 -2.03 -6.40 2.19
N THR A 87 -1.65 -5.41 3.02
CA THR A 87 -0.81 -4.31 2.56
C THR A 87 0.65 -4.60 2.92
N VAL A 88 1.51 -4.57 1.91
CA VAL A 88 2.90 -5.02 2.02
C VAL A 88 3.86 -4.08 1.28
N PRO A 89 5.18 -4.12 1.59
CA PRO A 89 6.18 -3.49 0.75
C PRO A 89 6.09 -3.98 -0.70
N ALA A 90 6.26 -3.07 -1.65
CA ALA A 90 6.06 -3.37 -3.06
C ALA A 90 6.95 -4.52 -3.59
N ASN A 91 8.21 -4.58 -3.16
CA ASN A 91 9.10 -5.67 -3.54
C ASN A 91 8.69 -7.01 -2.91
N LEU A 92 8.15 -7.00 -1.67
CA LEU A 92 7.68 -8.21 -1.02
C LEU A 92 6.49 -8.84 -1.76
N ALA A 93 5.62 -8.04 -2.37
CA ALA A 93 4.53 -8.57 -3.19
C ALA A 93 5.05 -9.48 -4.32
N SER A 94 6.11 -9.05 -5.02
CA SER A 94 6.77 -9.88 -6.06
C SER A 94 7.45 -11.12 -5.46
N VAL A 95 8.10 -10.98 -4.30
CA VAL A 95 8.69 -12.12 -3.58
C VAL A 95 7.63 -13.14 -3.18
N LEU A 96 6.48 -12.67 -2.66
CA LEU A 96 5.34 -13.53 -2.31
C LEU A 96 4.78 -14.26 -3.53
N TYR A 97 4.57 -13.52 -4.64
CA TYR A 97 4.11 -14.09 -5.90
C TYR A 97 5.03 -15.24 -6.36
N ASN A 98 6.33 -15.01 -6.41
CA ASN A 98 7.29 -16.02 -6.83
C ASN A 98 7.37 -17.21 -5.87
N LYS A 99 7.32 -16.98 -4.55
CA LYS A 99 7.37 -18.04 -3.53
C LYS A 99 6.10 -18.88 -3.46
N THR A 100 4.97 -18.33 -3.85
CA THR A 100 3.66 -19.00 -3.83
C THR A 100 3.19 -19.49 -5.21
N ASP A 101 4.06 -19.38 -6.21
CA ASP A 101 3.76 -19.78 -7.61
C ASP A 101 2.48 -19.11 -8.13
N GLY A 102 2.43 -17.76 -8.03
CA GLY A 102 1.28 -16.96 -8.45
C GLY A 102 0.14 -16.87 -7.43
N GLY A 103 0.38 -17.25 -6.16
CA GLY A 103 -0.65 -17.30 -5.11
C GLY A 103 -1.15 -15.94 -4.62
N VAL A 104 -0.57 -14.82 -5.08
CA VAL A 104 -1.02 -13.45 -4.78
C VAL A 104 -1.03 -12.58 -6.03
N ARG A 105 -1.94 -11.60 -6.05
CA ARG A 105 -2.02 -10.54 -7.08
C ARG A 105 -2.00 -9.17 -6.40
N VAL A 106 -1.36 -8.20 -7.02
CA VAL A 106 -1.44 -6.80 -6.57
C VAL A 106 -2.74 -6.19 -7.07
N VAL A 107 -3.49 -5.59 -6.17
CA VAL A 107 -4.78 -4.94 -6.48
C VAL A 107 -4.69 -3.41 -6.48
N ALA A 108 -3.74 -2.82 -5.74
CA ALA A 108 -3.51 -1.38 -5.73
C ALA A 108 -2.08 -1.03 -5.31
N VAL A 109 -1.53 0.05 -5.87
CA VAL A 109 -0.43 0.80 -5.26
C VAL A 109 -1.04 1.74 -4.23
N ASN A 110 -0.62 1.64 -2.98
CA ASN A 110 -1.20 2.39 -1.87
C ASN A 110 -0.26 3.43 -1.25
N THR A 111 1.04 3.32 -1.48
CA THR A 111 2.04 4.25 -0.92
C THR A 111 3.18 4.43 -1.91
N LEU A 112 3.40 5.67 -2.33
CA LEU A 112 4.57 6.04 -3.13
C LEU A 112 5.81 6.21 -2.23
N GLY A 113 6.87 6.85 -2.73
CA GLY A 113 8.08 7.09 -1.96
C GLY A 113 7.82 7.92 -0.69
N VAL A 114 8.26 7.39 0.45
CA VAL A 114 8.13 8.03 1.78
C VAL A 114 9.46 8.13 2.48
N LEU A 115 10.57 7.97 1.74
CA LEU A 115 11.93 7.95 2.26
C LEU A 115 12.57 9.32 2.12
N TYR A 116 13.25 9.74 3.18
CA TYR A 116 13.89 11.05 3.25
C TYR A 116 15.27 10.90 3.87
N VAL A 117 16.26 11.60 3.31
CA VAL A 117 17.54 11.77 3.98
C VAL A 117 17.43 12.98 4.90
N CYS A 118 17.61 12.73 6.19
CA CYS A 118 17.57 13.73 7.24
C CYS A 118 18.98 14.00 7.79
N GLU A 119 19.24 15.21 8.19
CA GLU A 119 20.53 15.65 8.71
C GLU A 119 20.34 16.49 9.96
N LEU A 120 21.21 16.28 10.95
CA LEU A 120 21.43 17.22 12.05
C LEU A 120 22.63 18.12 11.67
N GLY A 121 22.39 19.07 10.78
CA GLY A 121 23.39 19.92 10.15
C GLY A 121 22.82 20.64 8.93
N ASP A 122 23.70 21.20 8.10
CA ASP A 122 23.34 21.98 6.90
C ASP A 122 24.25 21.71 5.69
N GLU A 123 25.00 20.61 5.70
CA GLU A 123 26.02 20.30 4.70
C GLU A 123 25.50 19.44 3.55
N VAL A 124 24.42 18.66 3.73
CA VAL A 124 23.83 17.81 2.68
C VAL A 124 22.76 18.59 1.93
N ASN A 125 23.02 18.94 0.68
CA ASN A 125 22.07 19.66 -0.19
C ASN A 125 21.82 18.92 -1.51
N THR A 126 22.70 18.01 -1.87
CA THR A 126 22.61 17.11 -3.04
C THR A 126 23.00 15.70 -2.65
N VAL A 127 22.64 14.73 -3.48
CA VAL A 127 23.08 13.32 -3.27
C VAL A 127 24.58 13.20 -3.22
N SER A 128 25.32 13.99 -4.01
CA SER A 128 26.79 13.98 -4.06
C SER A 128 27.44 14.40 -2.74
N ASP A 129 26.76 15.19 -1.90
CA ASP A 129 27.25 15.63 -0.59
C ASP A 129 27.26 14.48 0.45
N LEU A 130 26.67 13.35 0.11
CA LEU A 130 26.73 12.13 0.92
C LEU A 130 28.10 11.43 0.85
N ARG A 131 28.96 11.80 -0.09
CA ARG A 131 30.32 11.21 -0.22
C ARG A 131 31.11 11.32 1.09
N GLY A 132 31.61 10.18 1.55
CA GLY A 132 32.38 10.07 2.80
C GLY A 132 31.53 10.13 4.07
N ARG A 133 30.21 10.22 3.95
CA ARG A 133 29.30 10.28 5.11
C ARG A 133 28.92 8.88 5.59
N THR A 134 28.60 8.81 6.87
CA THR A 134 27.88 7.68 7.46
C THR A 134 26.38 7.98 7.43
N ILE A 135 25.62 7.07 6.82
CA ILE A 135 24.15 7.16 6.69
C ILE A 135 23.53 6.06 7.54
N TYR A 136 22.82 6.43 8.60
CA TYR A 136 22.05 5.48 9.39
C TYR A 136 20.76 5.12 8.65
N SER A 137 20.49 3.82 8.49
CA SER A 137 19.28 3.35 7.83
C SER A 137 18.80 2.03 8.42
N ALA A 138 17.53 1.71 8.20
CA ALA A 138 16.95 0.40 8.46
C ALA A 138 16.28 -0.14 7.20
N GLY A 139 15.90 -1.42 7.22
CA GLY A 139 15.27 -2.07 6.08
C GLY A 139 16.28 -2.60 5.06
N LYS A 140 17.37 -3.19 5.55
CA LYS A 140 18.31 -3.95 4.70
C LYS A 140 17.58 -5.12 4.05
N GLY A 141 17.77 -5.31 2.74
CA GLY A 141 17.08 -6.32 1.95
C GLY A 141 15.67 -5.94 1.49
N ALA A 142 15.22 -4.71 1.81
CA ALA A 142 13.91 -4.19 1.43
C ALA A 142 14.03 -2.87 0.66
N THR A 143 12.89 -2.28 0.27
CA THR A 143 12.81 -1.03 -0.48
C THR A 143 13.79 0.06 -0.03
N PRO A 144 13.98 0.34 1.28
CA PRO A 144 14.91 1.38 1.71
C PRO A 144 16.34 1.19 1.20
N GLN A 145 16.86 -0.03 1.26
CA GLN A 145 18.20 -0.30 0.74
C GLN A 145 18.29 -0.03 -0.75
N TYR A 146 17.41 -0.65 -1.53
CA TYR A 146 17.48 -0.59 -3.00
C TYR A 146 17.25 0.83 -3.51
N ALA A 147 16.35 1.58 -2.88
CA ALA A 147 16.09 2.97 -3.23
C ALA A 147 17.32 3.87 -2.99
N LEU A 148 17.93 3.75 -1.82
CA LEU A 148 19.14 4.52 -1.48
C LEU A 148 20.29 4.18 -2.42
N GLU A 149 20.58 2.90 -2.61
CA GLU A 149 21.67 2.44 -3.46
C GLU A 149 21.48 2.85 -4.93
N TYR A 150 20.25 2.79 -5.44
CA TYR A 150 19.94 3.26 -6.78
C TYR A 150 20.25 4.74 -6.95
N VAL A 151 19.75 5.58 -6.06
CA VAL A 151 19.97 7.03 -6.10
C VAL A 151 21.46 7.37 -5.97
N LEU A 152 22.19 6.70 -5.08
CA LEU A 152 23.64 6.88 -4.95
C LEU A 152 24.37 6.54 -6.25
N ARG A 153 24.11 5.38 -6.85
CA ARG A 153 24.75 4.96 -8.11
C ARG A 153 24.46 5.91 -9.25
N GLN A 154 23.23 6.40 -9.37
CA GLN A 154 22.85 7.37 -10.41
C GLN A 154 23.54 8.73 -10.22
N ALA A 155 23.87 9.09 -8.98
CA ALA A 155 24.67 10.28 -8.68
C ALA A 155 26.21 10.05 -8.79
N GLY A 156 26.65 8.88 -9.25
CA GLY A 156 28.06 8.54 -9.40
C GLY A 156 28.77 8.22 -8.08
N LEU A 157 28.00 7.77 -7.07
CA LEU A 157 28.52 7.28 -5.80
C LEU A 157 28.39 5.75 -5.74
N ASP A 158 29.47 5.09 -5.38
CA ASP A 158 29.45 3.66 -5.07
C ASP A 158 28.97 3.47 -3.62
N PRO A 159 27.83 2.81 -3.38
CA PRO A 159 27.30 2.61 -2.03
C PRO A 159 28.21 1.77 -1.13
N ASP A 160 29.12 0.98 -1.70
CA ASP A 160 30.01 0.12 -0.94
C ASP A 160 31.35 0.77 -0.57
N SER A 161 31.74 1.87 -1.25
CA SER A 161 33.05 2.51 -1.06
C SER A 161 33.01 4.01 -0.86
N ASP A 162 32.04 4.74 -1.42
CA ASP A 162 31.93 6.20 -1.34
C ASP A 162 31.15 6.70 -0.15
N VAL A 163 30.35 5.85 0.48
CA VAL A 163 29.57 6.14 1.70
C VAL A 163 29.70 4.99 2.67
N THR A 164 29.34 5.21 3.94
CA THR A 164 29.18 4.13 4.91
C THR A 164 27.70 4.04 5.27
N ILE A 165 27.02 2.94 4.90
CA ILE A 165 25.63 2.73 5.31
C ILE A 165 25.63 1.86 6.56
N GLU A 166 25.23 2.43 7.69
CA GLU A 166 25.11 1.72 8.95
C GLU A 166 23.67 1.23 9.14
N TRP A 167 23.47 -0.06 8.91
CA TRP A 167 22.16 -0.71 9.00
C TRP A 167 21.79 -0.96 10.45
N LYS A 168 20.68 -0.37 10.89
CA LYS A 168 20.04 -0.62 12.17
C LYS A 168 18.91 -1.64 12.03
N SER A 169 18.53 -2.26 13.15
CA SER A 169 17.41 -3.21 13.17
C SER A 169 16.07 -2.52 12.93
N GLU A 170 15.92 -1.30 13.47
CA GLU A 170 14.67 -0.54 13.44
C GLU A 170 14.92 0.94 13.11
N HIS A 171 13.91 1.60 12.52
CA HIS A 171 13.96 3.04 12.25
C HIS A 171 14.09 3.91 13.53
N ALA A 172 13.57 3.44 14.66
CA ALA A 172 13.70 4.15 15.94
C ALA A 172 15.17 4.28 16.39
N GLU A 173 16.03 3.30 16.08
CA GLU A 173 17.46 3.37 16.35
C GLU A 173 18.17 4.39 15.45
N CYS A 174 17.73 4.51 14.18
CA CYS A 174 18.21 5.54 13.27
C CYS A 174 17.83 6.95 13.77
N VAL A 175 16.61 7.12 14.28
CA VAL A 175 16.15 8.36 14.89
C VAL A 175 17.02 8.73 16.10
N ALA A 176 17.34 7.76 16.95
CA ALA A 176 18.21 8.00 18.12
C ALA A 176 19.62 8.43 17.69
N ALA A 177 20.24 7.69 16.75
CA ALA A 177 21.56 8.00 16.22
C ALA A 177 21.63 9.40 15.57
N LEU A 178 20.58 9.77 14.81
CA LEU A 178 20.46 11.09 14.19
C LEU A 178 20.34 12.21 15.22
N ALA A 179 19.57 12.00 16.27
CA ALA A 179 19.31 13.04 17.29
C ALA A 179 20.52 13.36 18.19
N GLU A 180 21.47 12.43 18.31
CA GLU A 180 22.62 12.52 19.21
C GLU A 180 23.90 13.04 18.54
N GLY A 181 24.00 12.98 17.22
CA GLY A 181 25.24 13.26 16.47
C GLY A 181 25.19 14.55 15.66
N ALA A 182 25.95 15.59 16.02
CA ALA A 182 26.15 16.74 15.16
C ALA A 182 26.74 16.31 13.81
N GLY A 183 26.11 16.72 12.70
CA GLY A 183 26.46 16.28 11.33
C GLY A 183 26.02 14.85 11.00
N ALA A 184 25.22 14.20 11.86
CA ALA A 184 24.67 12.88 11.58
C ALA A 184 23.67 12.93 10.43
N VAL A 185 23.67 11.88 9.62
CA VAL A 185 22.77 11.69 8.49
C VAL A 185 22.04 10.38 8.65
N ALA A 186 20.73 10.38 8.45
CA ALA A 186 19.92 9.16 8.44
C ALA A 186 18.92 9.17 7.29
N MET A 187 18.68 8.01 6.69
CA MET A 187 17.53 7.81 5.80
C MET A 187 16.38 7.23 6.61
N LEU A 188 15.29 7.97 6.65
CA LEU A 188 14.09 7.65 7.43
C LEU A 188 12.83 7.68 6.57
N PRO A 189 11.88 6.76 6.77
CA PRO A 189 10.54 6.91 6.23
C PRO A 189 9.69 7.85 7.10
N GLN A 190 8.60 8.42 6.54
CA GLN A 190 7.52 8.87 7.38
C GLN A 190 6.84 7.66 8.06
N PRO A 191 6.39 7.80 9.31
CA PRO A 191 6.37 8.99 10.16
C PRO A 191 7.62 9.21 11.03
N PHE A 192 8.69 8.44 10.82
CA PHE A 192 9.92 8.54 11.63
C PHE A 192 10.67 9.86 11.44
N VAL A 193 10.57 10.47 10.25
CA VAL A 193 11.06 11.85 10.03
C VAL A 193 10.40 12.83 11.01
N THR A 194 9.06 12.80 11.08
CA THR A 194 8.29 13.63 12.02
C THR A 194 8.65 13.34 13.48
N THR A 195 8.88 12.08 13.82
CA THR A 195 9.32 11.68 15.17
C THR A 195 10.71 12.20 15.48
N ALA A 196 11.64 12.16 14.51
CA ALA A 196 12.99 12.70 14.69
C ALA A 196 12.95 14.21 14.93
N GLN A 197 12.19 14.95 14.12
CA GLN A 197 12.01 16.41 14.26
C GLN A 197 11.30 16.80 15.56
N ALA A 198 10.41 15.95 16.08
CA ALA A 198 9.80 16.17 17.39
C ALA A 198 10.78 15.98 18.55
N LYS A 199 11.82 15.15 18.39
CA LYS A 199 12.89 14.97 19.38
C LYS A 199 13.94 16.07 19.32
N ASN A 200 14.26 16.53 18.12
CA ASN A 200 15.24 17.60 17.90
C ASN A 200 14.81 18.42 16.68
N ASP A 201 14.37 19.65 16.92
CA ASP A 201 13.84 20.57 15.90
C ASP A 201 14.92 21.11 14.93
N GLN A 202 16.21 20.87 15.22
CA GLN A 202 17.31 21.17 14.32
C GLN A 202 17.51 20.11 13.23
N ILE A 203 16.83 18.96 13.34
CA ILE A 203 16.83 17.93 12.28
C ILE A 203 16.02 18.45 11.10
N ARG A 204 16.68 18.53 9.95
CA ARG A 204 16.04 18.91 8.69
C ARG A 204 15.91 17.72 7.74
N VAL A 205 14.95 17.79 6.85
CA VAL A 205 14.91 16.96 5.65
C VAL A 205 15.90 17.58 4.66
N ALA A 206 17.00 16.89 4.40
CA ALA A 206 18.03 17.30 3.46
C ALA A 206 17.65 16.94 2.02
N LEU A 207 17.20 15.68 1.80
CA LEU A 207 16.79 15.18 0.48
C LEU A 207 15.45 14.43 0.59
N ASP A 208 14.58 14.66 -0.37
CA ASP A 208 13.40 13.84 -0.63
C ASP A 208 13.79 12.72 -1.61
N LEU A 209 13.94 11.51 -1.11
CA LEU A 209 14.43 10.39 -1.91
C LEU A 209 13.48 10.02 -3.06
N ASN A 210 12.19 10.34 -2.93
CA ASN A 210 11.23 10.16 -4.01
C ASN A 210 11.56 11.07 -5.22
N ARG A 211 11.88 12.34 -4.96
CA ARG A 211 12.30 13.29 -6.00
C ARG A 211 13.64 12.90 -6.61
N GLU A 212 14.59 12.49 -5.78
CA GLU A 212 15.90 12.02 -6.24
C GLU A 212 15.77 10.77 -7.11
N TRP A 213 14.89 9.84 -6.75
CA TRP A 213 14.56 8.67 -7.56
C TRP A 213 13.94 9.06 -8.90
N GLU A 214 12.93 9.92 -8.91
CA GLU A 214 12.27 10.38 -10.14
C GLU A 214 13.27 11.06 -11.08
N SER A 215 14.12 11.94 -10.54
CA SER A 215 15.17 12.61 -11.30
C SER A 215 16.20 11.62 -11.87
N ALA A 216 16.58 10.62 -11.09
CA ALA A 216 17.50 9.57 -11.51
C ALA A 216 16.90 8.69 -12.63
N CYS A 217 15.62 8.32 -12.52
CA CYS A 217 14.90 7.58 -13.55
C CYS A 217 14.77 8.39 -14.84
N GLU A 218 14.43 9.67 -14.75
CA GLU A 218 14.31 10.57 -15.91
C GLU A 218 15.67 10.68 -16.63
N ALA A 219 16.76 10.87 -15.89
CA ALA A 219 18.11 10.93 -16.46
C ALA A 219 18.53 9.62 -17.15
N ALA A 220 18.05 8.48 -16.65
CA ALA A 220 18.27 7.16 -17.23
C ALA A 220 17.28 6.81 -18.36
N GLY A 221 16.31 7.68 -18.67
CA GLY A 221 15.28 7.43 -19.67
C GLY A 221 14.23 6.39 -19.24
N GLN A 222 14.11 6.14 -17.94
CA GLN A 222 13.17 5.20 -17.34
C GLN A 222 11.93 5.94 -16.81
N LYS A 223 10.78 5.33 -16.94
CA LYS A 223 9.52 5.83 -16.37
C LYS A 223 9.11 4.95 -15.20
N ALA A 224 9.74 5.16 -14.07
CA ALA A 224 9.42 4.41 -12.86
C ALA A 224 9.27 5.37 -11.68
N ARG A 225 8.34 5.06 -10.78
CA ARG A 225 8.16 5.76 -9.51
C ARG A 225 8.72 4.92 -8.37
N LEU A 226 9.17 5.58 -7.33
CA LEU A 226 9.47 4.89 -6.07
C LEU A 226 8.15 4.48 -5.42
N ILE A 227 7.95 3.16 -5.30
CA ILE A 227 6.75 2.57 -4.70
C ILE A 227 7.18 1.85 -3.44
N THR A 228 6.63 2.27 -2.29
CA THR A 228 6.95 1.64 -1.00
C THR A 228 5.91 0.64 -0.57
N GLY A 229 4.65 0.82 -0.95
CA GLY A 229 3.57 -0.06 -0.51
C GLY A 229 2.55 -0.39 -1.59
N VAL A 230 2.04 -1.60 -1.50
CA VAL A 230 0.94 -2.11 -2.33
C VAL A 230 -0.05 -2.91 -1.48
N ALA A 231 -1.26 -3.07 -1.99
CA ALA A 231 -2.22 -4.06 -1.49
C ALA A 231 -2.18 -5.29 -2.39
N VAL A 232 -2.10 -6.46 -1.78
CA VAL A 232 -2.18 -7.77 -2.46
C VAL A 232 -3.41 -8.52 -2.00
N VAL A 233 -3.97 -9.34 -2.89
CA VAL A 233 -5.04 -10.30 -2.59
C VAL A 233 -4.54 -11.71 -2.90
N ARG A 234 -5.00 -12.72 -2.15
CA ARG A 234 -4.76 -14.12 -2.52
C ARG A 234 -5.46 -14.41 -3.85
N SER A 235 -4.74 -15.03 -4.78
CA SER A 235 -5.27 -15.33 -6.12
C SER A 235 -6.52 -16.19 -6.06
N GLU A 236 -6.52 -17.24 -5.23
CA GLU A 236 -7.67 -18.12 -5.00
C GLU A 236 -8.91 -17.36 -4.48
N PHE A 237 -8.70 -16.40 -3.56
CA PHE A 237 -9.79 -15.57 -3.04
C PHE A 237 -10.36 -14.64 -4.13
N ALA A 238 -9.47 -14.00 -4.90
CA ALA A 238 -9.88 -13.12 -5.99
C ALA A 238 -10.66 -13.85 -7.09
N ASP A 239 -10.28 -15.09 -7.40
CA ASP A 239 -10.98 -15.89 -8.37
C ASP A 239 -12.36 -16.38 -7.87
N ALA A 240 -12.47 -16.65 -6.56
CA ALA A 240 -13.72 -17.13 -5.96
C ALA A 240 -14.70 -15.99 -5.63
N HIS A 241 -14.19 -14.80 -5.30
CA HIS A 241 -14.97 -13.68 -4.78
C HIS A 241 -14.56 -12.32 -5.42
N PRO A 242 -14.66 -12.20 -6.76
CA PRO A 242 -14.25 -10.96 -7.45
C PRO A 242 -15.05 -9.75 -6.98
N GLU A 243 -16.34 -9.92 -6.65
CA GLU A 243 -17.21 -8.83 -6.17
C GLU A 243 -16.76 -8.31 -4.80
N ALA A 244 -16.27 -9.19 -3.91
CA ALA A 244 -15.71 -8.78 -2.62
C ALA A 244 -14.38 -8.02 -2.79
N VAL A 245 -13.58 -8.36 -3.80
CA VAL A 245 -12.37 -7.60 -4.15
C VAL A 245 -12.72 -6.22 -4.69
N ASP A 246 -13.73 -6.13 -5.55
CA ASP A 246 -14.21 -4.84 -6.09
C ASP A 246 -14.75 -3.94 -4.97
N ALA A 247 -15.55 -4.50 -4.05
CA ALA A 247 -16.05 -3.79 -2.87
C ALA A 247 -14.89 -3.31 -1.96
N PHE A 248 -13.87 -4.17 -1.72
CA PHE A 248 -12.66 -3.77 -1.00
C PHE A 248 -11.98 -2.57 -1.66
N LEU A 249 -11.80 -2.60 -2.97
CA LEU A 249 -11.15 -1.52 -3.71
C LEU A 249 -11.95 -0.21 -3.65
N ASP A 250 -13.28 -0.27 -3.72
CA ASP A 250 -14.14 0.91 -3.61
C ASP A 250 -14.03 1.55 -2.22
N HIS A 251 -14.19 0.78 -1.15
CA HIS A 251 -14.03 1.28 0.22
C HIS A 251 -12.62 1.79 0.51
N TYR A 252 -11.61 1.10 -0.06
CA TYR A 252 -10.22 1.54 0.11
C TYR A 252 -9.96 2.87 -0.58
N ARG A 253 -10.45 3.06 -1.81
CA ARG A 253 -10.34 4.33 -2.53
C ARG A 253 -10.97 5.47 -1.72
N GLU A 254 -12.20 5.29 -1.25
CA GLU A 254 -12.89 6.27 -0.42
C GLU A 254 -12.12 6.59 0.86
N SER A 255 -11.53 5.56 1.50
CA SER A 255 -10.69 5.73 2.69
C SER A 255 -9.46 6.57 2.39
N VAL A 256 -8.75 6.31 1.30
CA VAL A 256 -7.56 7.08 0.89
C VAL A 256 -7.92 8.53 0.57
N GLU A 257 -9.02 8.76 -0.16
CA GLU A 257 -9.52 10.11 -0.45
C GLU A 257 -9.87 10.87 0.84
N TYR A 258 -10.54 10.20 1.78
CA TYR A 258 -10.85 10.78 3.09
C TYR A 258 -9.58 11.14 3.87
N VAL A 259 -8.63 10.23 3.97
CA VAL A 259 -7.37 10.43 4.72
C VAL A 259 -6.59 11.62 4.17
N ASN A 260 -6.49 11.72 2.86
CA ASN A 260 -5.77 12.82 2.20
C ASN A 260 -6.52 14.16 2.27
N GLY A 261 -7.85 14.13 2.28
CA GLY A 261 -8.70 15.32 2.32
C GLY A 261 -9.02 15.82 3.74
N ASN A 262 -8.88 14.99 4.78
CA ASN A 262 -9.30 15.28 6.13
C ASN A 262 -8.22 14.93 7.17
N VAL A 263 -7.03 15.47 7.00
CA VAL A 263 -5.85 15.14 7.81
C VAL A 263 -6.08 15.19 9.32
N PRO A 264 -6.73 16.20 9.92
CA PRO A 264 -6.96 16.23 11.35
C PRO A 264 -7.82 15.06 11.86
N GLU A 265 -8.87 14.72 11.12
CA GLU A 265 -9.78 13.62 11.51
C GLU A 265 -9.13 12.26 11.25
N ALA A 266 -8.41 12.14 10.13
CA ALA A 266 -7.62 10.94 9.83
C ALA A 266 -6.55 10.68 10.89
N ALA A 267 -5.87 11.73 11.39
CA ALA A 267 -4.88 11.60 12.45
C ALA A 267 -5.46 11.05 13.76
N LYS A 268 -6.70 11.41 14.10
CA LYS A 268 -7.40 10.82 15.26
C LYS A 268 -7.65 9.32 15.07
N LEU A 269 -8.08 8.91 13.87
CA LEU A 269 -8.26 7.50 13.55
C LEU A 269 -6.93 6.74 13.60
N VAL A 270 -5.86 7.30 13.02
CA VAL A 270 -4.52 6.71 13.06
C VAL A 270 -4.03 6.51 14.50
N GLY A 271 -4.28 7.50 15.37
CA GLY A 271 -3.98 7.39 16.80
C GLY A 271 -4.86 6.37 17.51
N GLY A 272 -6.15 6.32 17.18
CA GLY A 272 -7.11 5.38 17.74
C GLY A 272 -6.78 3.91 17.44
N TYR A 273 -6.23 3.63 16.26
CA TYR A 273 -5.74 2.31 15.86
C TYR A 273 -4.29 2.01 16.29
N ASP A 274 -3.69 2.85 17.12
CA ASP A 274 -2.31 2.69 17.61
C ASP A 274 -1.26 2.50 16.50
N ILE A 275 -1.48 3.12 15.34
CA ILE A 275 -0.50 3.10 14.26
C ILE A 275 0.67 4.00 14.64
N VAL A 276 0.40 5.28 14.91
CA VAL A 276 1.30 6.25 15.56
C VAL A 276 0.47 7.24 16.37
N PRO A 277 1.06 7.97 17.33
CA PRO A 277 0.33 9.01 18.08
C PRO A 277 -0.34 10.02 17.16
N GLU A 278 -1.56 10.46 17.49
CA GLU A 278 -2.35 11.44 16.71
C GLU A 278 -1.54 12.69 16.34
N THR A 279 -0.77 13.22 17.29
CA THR A 279 0.07 14.43 17.08
C THR A 279 1.19 14.22 16.05
N VAL A 280 1.70 13.00 15.95
CA VAL A 280 2.67 12.61 14.92
C VAL A 280 1.95 12.43 13.58
N ALA A 281 0.81 11.71 13.57
CA ALA A 281 0.02 11.48 12.38
C ALA A 281 -0.41 12.79 11.71
N ALA A 282 -0.90 13.77 12.48
CA ALA A 282 -1.34 15.06 11.97
C ALA A 282 -0.25 15.83 11.20
N LYS A 283 1.01 15.65 11.58
CA LYS A 283 2.16 16.27 10.89
C LYS A 283 2.70 15.41 9.75
N ALA A 284 2.67 14.08 9.90
CA ALA A 284 3.28 13.15 8.98
C ALA A 284 2.41 12.84 7.76
N LEU A 285 1.08 12.75 7.90
CA LEU A 285 0.15 12.33 6.85
C LEU A 285 0.35 13.07 5.52
N PRO A 286 0.54 14.40 5.46
CA PRO A 286 0.76 15.10 4.19
C PRO A 286 2.03 14.66 3.43
N ALA A 287 3.00 14.06 4.12
CA ALA A 287 4.26 13.57 3.55
C ALA A 287 4.35 12.04 3.49
N CYS A 288 3.25 11.32 3.79
CA CYS A 288 3.19 9.87 3.71
C CYS A 288 2.92 9.34 2.30
N ASN A 289 2.67 10.21 1.31
CA ASN A 289 2.40 9.87 -0.08
C ASN A 289 1.40 8.70 -0.23
N ILE A 290 0.34 8.70 0.62
CA ILE A 290 -0.74 7.73 0.55
C ILE A 290 -1.51 7.97 -0.74
N THR A 291 -1.68 6.92 -1.52
CA THR A 291 -2.28 6.98 -2.86
C THR A 291 -3.18 5.77 -3.11
N PHE A 292 -3.92 5.81 -4.20
CA PHE A 292 -4.71 4.70 -4.68
C PHE A 292 -4.60 4.62 -6.19
N VAL A 293 -3.80 3.68 -6.70
CA VAL A 293 -3.58 3.46 -8.14
C VAL A 293 -3.87 2.01 -8.46
N VAL A 294 -4.73 1.77 -9.45
CA VAL A 294 -5.23 0.45 -9.84
C VAL A 294 -5.12 0.24 -11.35
N GLY A 295 -5.38 -0.97 -11.82
CA GLY A 295 -5.46 -1.31 -13.23
C GLY A 295 -4.16 -1.07 -13.98
N GLN A 296 -4.25 -0.59 -15.24
CA GLN A 296 -3.10 -0.42 -16.12
C GLN A 296 -2.07 0.58 -15.56
N ASP A 297 -2.50 1.67 -14.91
CA ASP A 297 -1.59 2.65 -14.32
C ASP A 297 -0.77 2.04 -13.16
N MET A 298 -1.39 1.18 -12.35
CA MET A 298 -0.71 0.40 -11.32
C MET A 298 0.36 -0.52 -11.95
N ARG A 299 -0.03 -1.26 -12.98
CA ARG A 299 0.88 -2.16 -13.69
C ARG A 299 2.09 -1.41 -14.24
N ASP A 300 1.86 -0.32 -14.97
CA ASP A 300 2.93 0.45 -15.62
C ASP A 300 3.93 1.02 -14.59
N GLN A 301 3.42 1.55 -13.48
CA GLN A 301 4.28 2.11 -12.42
C GLN A 301 5.04 1.02 -11.66
N LEU A 302 4.35 -0.05 -11.28
CA LEU A 302 4.93 -1.12 -10.47
C LEU A 302 5.91 -1.98 -11.26
N SER A 303 5.61 -2.32 -12.52
CA SER A 303 6.54 -3.09 -13.36
C SER A 303 7.86 -2.36 -13.56
N GLY A 304 7.82 -1.07 -13.89
CA GLY A 304 9.04 -0.26 -14.04
C GLY A 304 9.86 -0.19 -12.74
N TYR A 305 9.21 -0.07 -11.59
CA TYR A 305 9.88 -0.12 -10.30
C TYR A 305 10.55 -1.48 -10.03
N LEU A 306 9.83 -2.58 -10.24
CA LEU A 306 10.35 -3.94 -10.04
C LEU A 306 11.49 -4.27 -11.01
N GLU A 307 11.46 -3.79 -12.26
CA GLU A 307 12.55 -3.93 -13.23
C GLU A 307 13.85 -3.27 -12.73
N ILE A 308 13.76 -2.08 -12.14
CA ILE A 308 14.93 -1.41 -11.54
C ILE A 308 15.48 -2.22 -10.38
N LEU A 309 14.64 -2.73 -9.50
CA LEU A 309 15.09 -3.58 -8.39
C LEU A 309 15.71 -4.87 -8.87
N PHE A 310 15.10 -5.53 -9.85
CA PHE A 310 15.62 -6.75 -10.46
C PHE A 310 17.02 -6.54 -11.09
N GLY A 311 17.20 -5.41 -11.78
CA GLY A 311 18.49 -5.02 -12.35
C GLY A 311 19.59 -4.79 -11.31
N GLN A 312 19.22 -4.37 -10.08
CA GLN A 312 20.16 -4.24 -8.97
C GLN A 312 20.44 -5.58 -8.29
N ASN A 313 19.41 -6.34 -8.02
CA ASN A 313 19.46 -7.64 -7.35
C ASN A 313 18.20 -8.45 -7.65
N ALA A 314 18.31 -9.53 -8.41
CA ALA A 314 17.16 -10.38 -8.73
C ALA A 314 16.43 -10.90 -7.49
N GLN A 315 17.14 -11.14 -6.38
CA GLN A 315 16.53 -11.61 -5.12
C GLN A 315 15.63 -10.55 -4.46
N ALA A 316 15.83 -9.26 -4.78
CA ALA A 316 14.96 -8.19 -4.30
C ALA A 316 13.50 -8.38 -4.69
N VAL A 317 13.24 -9.04 -5.81
CA VAL A 317 11.91 -9.32 -6.36
C VAL A 317 11.56 -10.82 -6.33
N GLY A 318 12.36 -11.65 -5.65
CA GLY A 318 12.10 -13.08 -5.51
C GLY A 318 12.75 -13.96 -6.58
N GLY A 319 13.74 -13.44 -7.32
CA GLY A 319 14.55 -14.19 -8.30
C GLY A 319 14.12 -14.03 -9.76
N SER A 320 12.87 -13.63 -10.00
CA SER A 320 12.33 -13.32 -11.35
C SER A 320 11.29 -12.20 -11.27
N LEU A 321 11.12 -11.47 -12.37
CA LEU A 321 10.00 -10.54 -12.50
C LEU A 321 8.69 -11.32 -12.56
N PRO A 322 7.61 -10.81 -11.93
CA PRO A 322 6.31 -11.47 -11.96
C PRO A 322 5.69 -11.43 -13.36
N GLY A 323 4.81 -12.40 -13.64
CA GLY A 323 4.03 -12.47 -14.88
C GLY A 323 2.87 -11.46 -14.94
N ASP A 324 2.17 -11.47 -16.08
CA ASP A 324 1.04 -10.55 -16.31
C ASP A 324 -0.11 -10.76 -15.31
N ASP A 325 -0.31 -11.98 -14.85
CA ASP A 325 -1.34 -12.39 -13.90
C ASP A 325 -1.09 -11.88 -12.46
N PHE A 326 0.08 -11.30 -12.20
CA PHE A 326 0.38 -10.62 -10.94
C PHE A 326 -0.43 -9.33 -10.74
N TYR A 327 -0.85 -8.68 -11.82
CA TYR A 327 -1.51 -7.38 -11.80
C TYR A 327 -3.02 -7.53 -11.96
N TYR A 328 -3.77 -7.40 -10.86
CA TYR A 328 -5.22 -7.56 -10.88
C TYR A 328 -5.90 -6.42 -11.66
N GLY A 329 -6.75 -6.78 -12.62
CA GLY A 329 -7.52 -5.80 -13.40
C GLY A 329 -6.71 -4.95 -14.39
N ALA A 330 -5.50 -5.37 -14.77
CA ALA A 330 -4.63 -4.66 -15.71
C ALA A 330 -4.41 -5.43 -17.00
#